data_b2c07fd5d3396ced7041e58f6dfb0a5c
#
_entry.id   b2c07fd5d3396ced7041e58f6dfb0a5c
#
_cell.length_a   1.000
_cell.length_b   1.000
_cell.length_c   1.000
_cell.angle_alpha   90.00
_cell.angle_beta   90.00
_cell.angle_gamma   90.00
#
_symmetry.space_group_name_H-M   'P 1'
#
loop_
_entity.id
_entity.type
_entity.pdbx_description
1 polymer ?
#
loop_
_entity_poly.entity_id
_entity_poly.type
_entity_poly.pdbx_seq_one_letter_code
_entity_poly.pdbx_strand_id
1 'polypeptide(L)'
;MELLDIQVVRARVGLNQLEQMHQAWPEAARIVEPSMAIEASRFDIRQAEHFEDEAQAIACQVVAWRQDPLIKKIALVALDRQVSRRVWALLARLGVTIRDDTGWLLATSRAASSWRTGLALWQGEVLAVELLEWVSHPMVLADWPTTHKHLLMRHMHAAALAQKPLARTWQAWLNLIASQSVDVALQIEAEALQIDVRQAAIDLLGRALNTQAAWRRTFNLAQWAANIHQWAEQFGLLNAWQNDPAGQVWLRLLEKWRGASEPASKVQLDLSTFMRIADSEVEATT
;
A
#
# COMPACT_ATOMS: atom_id res chain seq x y z
N MET A 1 -24.87 -32.76 9.10
CA MET A 1 -23.61 -32.80 9.86
C MET A 1 -22.87 -31.52 9.46
N GLU A 2 -23.01 -30.48 10.27
CA GLU A 2 -22.34 -29.21 10.02
C GLU A 2 -20.87 -29.37 10.40
N LEU A 3 -19.98 -29.14 9.43
CA LEU A 3 -18.56 -29.03 9.71
C LEU A 3 -18.32 -27.76 10.52
N LEU A 4 -17.95 -27.94 11.76
CA LEU A 4 -17.58 -26.92 12.70
C LEU A 4 -16.35 -26.16 12.22
N ASP A 5 -16.44 -24.83 12.25
CA ASP A 5 -15.28 -23.92 12.24
C ASP A 5 -14.36 -24.31 13.41
N ILE A 6 -13.23 -24.94 13.10
CA ILE A 6 -12.21 -25.16 14.10
C ILE A 6 -11.38 -23.88 14.19
N GLN A 7 -11.83 -22.97 15.02
CA GLN A 7 -10.94 -21.95 15.56
C GLN A 7 -10.04 -22.61 16.61
N VAL A 8 -8.86 -23.05 16.19
CA VAL A 8 -7.80 -23.33 17.16
C VAL A 8 -7.23 -22.00 17.61
N VAL A 9 -7.94 -21.34 18.50
CA VAL A 9 -7.37 -20.23 19.27
C VAL A 9 -6.41 -20.86 20.28
N ARG A 10 -5.19 -21.15 19.86
CA ARG A 10 -4.08 -21.28 20.79
C ARG A 10 -3.59 -19.87 21.15
N ALA A 11 -4.44 -19.10 21.78
CA ALA A 11 -3.98 -18.03 22.62
C ALA A 11 -3.40 -18.66 23.89
N ARG A 12 -2.12 -18.94 23.92
CA ARG A 12 -1.35 -18.86 25.17
C ARG A 12 -1.11 -17.37 25.48
N VAL A 13 -2.13 -16.62 25.52
CA VAL A 13 -2.18 -15.46 26.42
C VAL A 13 -2.26 -16.09 27.79
N GLY A 14 -1.25 -15.86 28.63
CA GLY A 14 -1.18 -16.59 29.89
C GLY A 14 -2.51 -16.44 30.62
N LEU A 15 -3.08 -17.57 31.07
CA LEU A 15 -4.25 -17.63 31.93
C LEU A 15 -4.21 -16.58 33.04
N ASN A 16 -3.02 -16.25 33.54
CA ASN A 16 -2.75 -15.18 34.50
C ASN A 16 -3.18 -13.77 34.07
N GLN A 17 -3.13 -13.42 32.77
CA GLN A 17 -3.55 -12.08 32.34
C GLN A 17 -5.08 -11.96 32.26
N LEU A 18 -5.77 -13.02 31.84
CA LEU A 18 -7.24 -13.06 31.81
C LEU A 18 -7.79 -13.10 33.25
N GLU A 19 -7.17 -13.86 34.14
CA GLU A 19 -7.51 -13.86 35.57
C GLU A 19 -7.26 -12.51 36.24
N GLN A 20 -6.16 -11.83 35.92
CA GLN A 20 -5.87 -10.50 36.43
C GLN A 20 -6.86 -9.45 35.88
N MET A 21 -7.25 -9.54 34.61
CA MET A 21 -8.30 -8.67 34.05
C MET A 21 -9.65 -8.92 34.68
N HIS A 22 -10.01 -10.16 34.93
CA HIS A 22 -11.28 -10.50 35.61
C HIS A 22 -11.28 -10.05 37.08
N GLN A 23 -10.15 -10.14 37.78
CA GLN A 23 -10.01 -9.62 39.13
C GLN A 23 -10.04 -8.11 39.21
N ALA A 24 -9.47 -7.40 38.22
CA ALA A 24 -9.45 -5.95 38.16
C ALA A 24 -10.80 -5.33 37.76
N TRP A 25 -11.57 -6.02 36.92
CA TRP A 25 -12.87 -5.54 36.40
C TRP A 25 -13.94 -6.67 36.37
N PRO A 26 -14.40 -7.15 37.50
CA PRO A 26 -15.29 -8.30 37.59
C PRO A 26 -16.65 -8.09 36.91
N GLU A 27 -17.10 -6.85 36.77
CA GLU A 27 -18.40 -6.51 36.12
C GLU A 27 -18.23 -6.28 34.59
N ALA A 28 -17.02 -5.95 34.12
CA ALA A 28 -16.77 -5.63 32.70
C ALA A 28 -16.11 -6.78 31.93
N ALA A 29 -15.41 -7.69 32.60
CA ALA A 29 -14.74 -8.82 32.02
C ALA A 29 -15.48 -10.12 32.35
N ARG A 30 -16.23 -10.65 31.39
CA ARG A 30 -16.89 -11.96 31.52
C ARG A 30 -16.04 -13.00 30.82
N ILE A 31 -15.51 -13.96 31.58
CA ILE A 31 -14.91 -15.17 31.00
C ILE A 31 -16.04 -16.03 30.47
N VAL A 32 -16.17 -16.12 29.16
CA VAL A 32 -17.11 -17.03 28.52
C VAL A 32 -16.32 -18.30 28.22
N GLU A 33 -16.50 -19.33 29.02
CA GLU A 33 -16.04 -20.67 28.63
C GLU A 33 -16.92 -21.13 27.44
N PRO A 34 -16.30 -21.46 26.29
CA PRO A 34 -17.07 -22.03 25.21
C PRO A 34 -17.63 -23.40 25.66
N SER A 35 -18.93 -23.47 25.87
CA SER A 35 -19.63 -24.72 26.23
C SER A 35 -19.82 -25.59 24.99
N MET A 36 -18.77 -25.82 24.21
CA MET A 36 -18.78 -26.75 23.10
C MET A 36 -18.11 -28.01 23.53
N ALA A 37 -18.90 -29.10 23.67
CA ALA A 37 -18.38 -30.44 23.59
C ALA A 37 -17.72 -30.56 22.20
N ILE A 38 -16.40 -30.48 22.16
CA ILE A 38 -15.63 -30.78 20.96
C ILE A 38 -15.78 -32.27 20.74
N GLU A 39 -16.74 -32.70 19.89
CA GLU A 39 -16.70 -34.04 19.36
C GLU A 39 -15.31 -34.30 18.79
N ALA A 40 -14.72 -35.46 19.08
CA ALA A 40 -13.34 -35.78 18.77
C ALA A 40 -13.01 -35.46 17.32
N SER A 41 -12.40 -34.26 17.11
CA SER A 41 -11.97 -33.82 15.80
C SER A 41 -10.84 -34.74 15.31
N ARG A 42 -10.92 -35.16 14.07
CA ARG A 42 -9.88 -36.00 13.48
C ARG A 42 -8.72 -35.07 13.09
N PHE A 43 -7.60 -35.20 13.78
CA PHE A 43 -6.38 -34.48 13.48
C PHE A 43 -5.48 -35.34 12.58
N ASP A 44 -5.03 -34.78 11.45
CA ASP A 44 -3.97 -35.35 10.62
C ASP A 44 -2.77 -34.41 10.71
N ILE A 45 -1.69 -34.83 11.37
CA ILE A 45 -0.48 -34.02 11.56
C ILE A 45 0.55 -34.53 10.56
N ARG A 46 1.03 -33.65 9.70
CA ARG A 46 2.08 -33.93 8.72
C ARG A 46 3.27 -33.03 8.98
N GLN A 47 4.45 -33.59 8.83
CA GLN A 47 5.71 -32.85 8.90
C GLN A 47 6.29 -32.77 7.49
N ALA A 48 6.75 -31.57 7.11
CA ALA A 48 7.51 -31.33 5.88
C ALA A 48 8.96 -30.98 6.23
N GLU A 49 9.90 -31.41 5.41
CA GLU A 49 11.33 -31.11 5.62
C GLU A 49 11.68 -29.71 5.12
N HIS A 50 11.01 -29.26 4.05
CA HIS A 50 11.28 -27.96 3.44
C HIS A 50 9.99 -27.17 3.23
N PHE A 51 10.14 -25.87 3.19
CA PHE A 51 9.10 -24.89 2.92
C PHE A 51 8.24 -25.21 1.67
N GLU A 52 8.89 -25.64 0.58
CA GLU A 52 8.19 -25.96 -0.67
C GLU A 52 7.35 -27.23 -0.54
N ASP A 53 7.86 -28.23 0.19
CA ASP A 53 7.14 -29.47 0.44
C ASP A 53 5.90 -29.24 1.30
N GLU A 54 6.01 -28.36 2.31
CA GLU A 54 4.87 -27.94 3.12
C GLU A 54 3.80 -27.26 2.25
N ALA A 55 4.20 -26.29 1.43
CA ALA A 55 3.28 -25.56 0.57
C ALA A 55 2.59 -26.47 -0.46
N GLN A 56 3.33 -27.42 -1.05
CA GLN A 56 2.78 -28.40 -1.99
C GLN A 56 1.83 -29.37 -1.30
N ALA A 57 2.18 -29.89 -0.13
CA ALA A 57 1.34 -30.79 0.63
C ALA A 57 0.00 -30.13 1.00
N ILE A 58 0.03 -28.87 1.43
CA ILE A 58 -1.18 -28.09 1.73
C ILE A 58 -2.03 -27.90 0.46
N ALA A 59 -1.41 -27.49 -0.65
CA ALA A 59 -2.13 -27.28 -1.90
C ALA A 59 -2.78 -28.55 -2.42
N CYS A 60 -2.08 -29.68 -2.39
CA CYS A 60 -2.62 -30.99 -2.76
C CYS A 60 -3.80 -31.40 -1.87
N GLN A 61 -3.69 -31.15 -0.57
CA GLN A 61 -4.76 -31.47 0.38
C GLN A 61 -6.01 -30.63 0.13
N VAL A 62 -5.86 -29.32 -0.14
CA VAL A 62 -6.97 -28.44 -0.50
C VAL A 62 -7.67 -28.90 -1.79
N VAL A 63 -6.90 -29.30 -2.81
CA VAL A 63 -7.46 -29.83 -4.05
C VAL A 63 -8.22 -31.14 -3.80
N ALA A 64 -7.66 -32.04 -3.00
CA ALA A 64 -8.33 -33.30 -2.64
C ALA A 64 -9.66 -33.04 -1.89
N TRP A 65 -9.66 -32.13 -0.93
CA TRP A 65 -10.87 -31.76 -0.20
C TRP A 65 -11.94 -31.08 -1.09
N ARG A 66 -11.53 -30.31 -2.08
CA ARG A 66 -12.49 -29.74 -3.04
C ARG A 66 -13.22 -30.78 -3.89
N GLN A 67 -12.64 -31.97 -4.07
CA GLN A 67 -13.27 -33.08 -4.79
C GLN A 67 -14.24 -33.86 -3.93
N ASP A 68 -14.18 -33.69 -2.61
CA ASP A 68 -15.10 -34.36 -1.68
C ASP A 68 -16.41 -33.57 -1.55
N PRO A 69 -17.57 -34.12 -1.99
CA PRO A 69 -18.85 -33.42 -1.93
C PRO A 69 -19.35 -33.15 -0.51
N LEU A 70 -18.78 -33.79 0.49
CA LEU A 70 -19.12 -33.58 1.90
C LEU A 70 -18.43 -32.33 2.48
N ILE A 71 -17.33 -31.87 1.87
CA ILE A 71 -16.57 -30.71 2.33
C ILE A 71 -17.08 -29.45 1.63
N LYS A 72 -17.84 -28.63 2.35
CA LYS A 72 -18.46 -27.42 1.82
C LYS A 72 -17.59 -26.18 1.98
N LYS A 73 -16.75 -26.13 3.01
CA LYS A 73 -15.87 -25.00 3.32
C LYS A 73 -14.49 -25.49 3.73
N ILE A 74 -13.47 -24.84 3.25
CA ILE A 74 -12.07 -25.10 3.59
C ILE A 74 -11.50 -23.78 4.09
N ALA A 75 -10.94 -23.79 5.30
CA ALA A 75 -10.21 -22.66 5.85
C ALA A 75 -8.72 -22.99 5.93
N LEU A 76 -7.88 -22.09 5.43
CA LEU A 76 -6.43 -22.17 5.56
C LEU A 76 -5.99 -21.18 6.61
N VAL A 77 -5.44 -21.65 7.72
CA VAL A 77 -4.86 -20.81 8.78
C VAL A 77 -3.35 -20.99 8.74
N ALA A 78 -2.62 -19.96 8.35
CA ALA A 78 -1.17 -20.00 8.26
C ALA A 78 -0.54 -19.03 9.27
N LEU A 79 0.42 -19.54 10.04
CA LEU A 79 1.24 -18.72 10.94
C LEU A 79 2.36 -17.99 10.19
N ASP A 80 2.83 -18.57 9.07
CA ASP A 80 3.82 -17.98 8.20
C ASP A 80 3.18 -17.50 6.89
N ARG A 81 3.33 -16.19 6.63
CA ARG A 81 2.82 -15.57 5.39
C ARG A 81 3.58 -16.01 4.14
N GLN A 82 4.80 -16.49 4.24
CA GLN A 82 5.54 -17.00 3.09
C GLN A 82 4.92 -18.30 2.60
N VAL A 83 4.60 -19.22 3.53
CA VAL A 83 3.89 -20.46 3.23
C VAL A 83 2.54 -20.16 2.58
N SER A 84 1.73 -19.29 3.18
CA SER A 84 0.41 -18.97 2.65
C SER A 84 0.46 -18.38 1.24
N ARG A 85 1.40 -17.47 0.96
CA ARG A 85 1.60 -16.89 -0.39
C ARG A 85 1.99 -17.96 -1.41
N ARG A 86 2.84 -18.91 -1.01
CA ARG A 86 3.26 -19.99 -1.88
C ARG A 86 2.11 -20.97 -2.17
N VAL A 87 1.36 -21.36 -1.16
CA VAL A 87 0.14 -22.15 -1.31
C VAL A 87 -0.86 -21.46 -2.24
N TRP A 88 -1.06 -20.17 -2.06
CA TRP A 88 -1.93 -19.37 -2.93
C TRP A 88 -1.50 -19.41 -4.38
N ALA A 89 -0.20 -19.21 -4.66
CA ALA A 89 0.34 -19.27 -6.01
C ALA A 89 0.16 -20.67 -6.65
N LEU A 90 0.32 -21.73 -5.88
CA LEU A 90 0.10 -23.11 -6.33
C LEU A 90 -1.38 -23.37 -6.66
N LEU A 91 -2.28 -22.95 -5.78
CA LEU A 91 -3.71 -23.12 -5.97
C LEU A 91 -4.26 -22.29 -7.12
N ALA A 92 -3.77 -21.06 -7.31
CA ALA A 92 -4.12 -20.21 -8.44
C ALA A 92 -3.77 -20.87 -9.79
N ARG A 93 -2.63 -21.55 -9.88
CA ARG A 93 -2.24 -22.32 -11.07
C ARG A 93 -3.21 -23.46 -11.38
N LEU A 94 -3.88 -23.98 -10.36
CA LEU A 94 -4.88 -25.06 -10.46
C LEU A 94 -6.30 -24.50 -10.61
N GLY A 95 -6.46 -23.20 -10.83
CA GLY A 95 -7.76 -22.54 -10.98
C GLY A 95 -8.56 -22.47 -9.68
N VAL A 96 -7.90 -22.60 -8.52
CA VAL A 96 -8.55 -22.49 -7.21
C VAL A 96 -8.39 -21.07 -6.70
N THR A 97 -9.52 -20.35 -6.58
CA THR A 97 -9.56 -19.01 -5.98
C THR A 97 -9.68 -19.13 -4.47
N ILE A 98 -8.82 -18.44 -3.74
CA ILE A 98 -8.86 -18.32 -2.28
C ILE A 98 -9.30 -16.89 -1.95
N ARG A 99 -10.17 -16.77 -0.95
CA ARG A 99 -10.47 -15.50 -0.31
C ARG A 99 -9.54 -15.33 0.89
N ASP A 100 -8.79 -14.22 0.92
CA ASP A 100 -7.97 -13.85 2.07
C ASP A 100 -8.84 -13.03 3.05
N ASP A 101 -9.28 -13.66 4.13
CA ASP A 101 -10.09 -13.00 5.16
C ASP A 101 -9.22 -12.23 6.18
N THR A 102 -7.89 -12.40 6.16
CA THR A 102 -6.99 -11.62 7.02
C THR A 102 -6.82 -10.20 6.51
N GLY A 103 -7.20 -9.96 5.26
CA GLY A 103 -7.08 -8.68 4.59
C GLY A 103 -5.62 -8.30 4.29
N TRP A 104 -5.45 -7.38 3.39
CA TRP A 104 -4.18 -6.71 3.15
C TRP A 104 -4.19 -5.45 4.00
N LEU A 105 -3.19 -5.27 4.85
CA LEU A 105 -3.01 -3.98 5.47
C LEU A 105 -2.85 -2.94 4.34
N LEU A 106 -3.69 -1.94 4.34
CA LEU A 106 -3.60 -0.85 3.38
C LEU A 106 -2.17 -0.26 3.35
N ALA A 107 -1.52 -0.22 4.52
CA ALA A 107 -0.14 0.22 4.70
C ALA A 107 0.89 -0.50 3.82
N THR A 108 0.65 -1.76 3.44
CA THR A 108 1.57 -2.57 2.62
C THR A 108 1.23 -2.57 1.13
N SER A 109 0.22 -1.81 0.73
CA SER A 109 -0.24 -1.75 -0.65
C SER A 109 0.61 -0.82 -1.52
N ARG A 110 0.52 -1.01 -2.84
CA ARG A 110 1.12 -0.06 -3.81
C ARG A 110 0.49 1.32 -3.71
N ALA A 111 -0.80 1.41 -3.41
CA ALA A 111 -1.46 2.67 -3.21
C ALA A 111 -0.84 3.44 -2.04
N ALA A 112 -0.65 2.78 -0.88
CA ALA A 112 0.01 3.40 0.27
C ALA A 112 1.45 3.81 -0.04
N SER A 113 2.23 2.97 -0.71
CA SER A 113 3.59 3.30 -1.13
C SER A 113 3.62 4.55 -2.02
N SER A 114 2.71 4.66 -3.00
CA SER A 114 2.69 5.77 -3.95
C SER A 114 2.47 7.14 -3.31
N TRP A 115 1.61 7.26 -2.30
CA TRP A 115 1.38 8.53 -1.63
C TRP A 115 2.41 8.79 -0.53
N ARG A 116 2.85 7.77 0.23
CA ARG A 116 3.87 7.94 1.27
C ARG A 116 5.18 8.46 0.71
N THR A 117 5.72 7.78 -0.30
CA THR A 117 6.97 8.22 -0.96
C THR A 117 6.79 9.58 -1.62
N GLY A 118 5.62 9.83 -2.21
CA GLY A 118 5.30 11.14 -2.76
C GLY A 118 5.32 12.22 -1.69
N LEU A 119 4.45 12.15 -0.69
CA LEU A 119 4.32 13.20 0.33
C LEU A 119 5.61 13.45 1.10
N ALA A 120 6.47 12.46 1.28
CA ALA A 120 7.78 12.62 1.90
C ALA A 120 8.64 13.65 1.15
N LEU A 121 8.59 13.68 -0.19
CA LEU A 121 9.31 14.68 -1.01
C LEU A 121 8.85 16.11 -0.77
N TRP A 122 7.60 16.33 -0.33
CA TRP A 122 7.09 17.66 -0.01
C TRP A 122 7.37 18.10 1.43
N GLN A 123 7.75 17.15 2.31
CA GLN A 123 8.13 17.45 3.69
C GLN A 123 9.58 17.86 3.85
N GLY A 124 10.48 17.27 3.07
CA GLY A 124 11.92 17.34 3.31
C GLY A 124 12.73 17.84 2.11
N GLU A 125 13.93 17.34 2.03
CA GLU A 125 14.80 17.49 0.87
C GLU A 125 14.34 16.59 -0.27
N VAL A 126 14.47 17.06 -1.49
CA VAL A 126 14.13 16.30 -2.70
C VAL A 126 15.39 15.57 -3.17
N LEU A 127 15.69 14.43 -2.55
CA LEU A 127 16.85 13.63 -2.92
C LEU A 127 16.63 12.93 -4.27
N ALA A 128 17.71 12.78 -5.04
CA ALA A 128 17.64 12.19 -6.38
C ALA A 128 17.05 10.78 -6.37
N VAL A 129 17.47 9.95 -5.42
CA VAL A 129 17.00 8.56 -5.31
C VAL A 129 15.49 8.54 -5.03
N GLU A 130 15.02 9.33 -4.07
CA GLU A 130 13.62 9.39 -3.66
C GLU A 130 12.73 9.95 -4.77
N LEU A 131 13.18 11.03 -5.45
CA LEU A 131 12.44 11.60 -6.57
C LEU A 131 12.33 10.61 -7.74
N LEU A 132 13.41 9.95 -8.11
CA LEU A 132 13.42 8.99 -9.20
C LEU A 132 12.60 7.74 -8.84
N GLU A 133 12.69 7.26 -7.60
CA GLU A 133 11.87 6.16 -7.09
C GLU A 133 10.38 6.51 -7.19
N TRP A 134 9.99 7.70 -6.71
CA TRP A 134 8.60 8.12 -6.78
C TRP A 134 8.10 8.28 -8.21
N VAL A 135 8.83 8.94 -9.09
CA VAL A 135 8.43 9.10 -10.50
C VAL A 135 8.39 7.73 -11.21
N SER A 136 9.26 6.78 -10.87
CA SER A 136 9.25 5.43 -11.44
C SER A 136 8.07 4.58 -10.95
N HIS A 137 7.46 4.95 -9.83
CA HIS A 137 6.38 4.17 -9.22
C HIS A 137 5.23 3.93 -10.21
N PRO A 138 4.70 2.70 -10.36
CA PRO A 138 3.71 2.37 -11.39
C PRO A 138 2.43 3.22 -11.36
N MET A 139 2.04 3.69 -10.19
CA MET A 139 0.84 4.51 -10.01
C MET A 139 1.06 6.01 -10.26
N VAL A 140 2.31 6.49 -10.29
CA VAL A 140 2.64 7.88 -10.60
C VAL A 140 2.68 8.06 -12.11
N LEU A 141 2.07 9.13 -12.62
CA LEU A 141 1.92 9.36 -14.07
C LEU A 141 1.30 8.14 -14.78
N ALA A 142 0.33 7.48 -14.13
CA ALA A 142 -0.28 6.26 -14.66
C ALA A 142 -1.05 6.50 -15.98
N ASP A 143 -1.47 7.74 -16.24
CA ASP A 143 -2.14 8.13 -17.48
C ASP A 143 -1.17 8.31 -18.66
N TRP A 144 0.14 8.28 -18.38
CA TRP A 144 1.14 8.43 -19.43
C TRP A 144 1.46 7.08 -20.09
N PRO A 145 1.75 7.08 -21.41
CA PRO A 145 2.33 5.90 -22.04
C PRO A 145 3.62 5.48 -21.33
N THR A 146 3.78 4.19 -21.09
CA THR A 146 4.96 3.64 -20.39
C THR A 146 6.28 4.06 -21.06
N THR A 147 6.30 4.16 -22.38
CA THR A 147 7.44 4.64 -23.17
C THR A 147 7.80 6.09 -22.84
N HIS A 148 6.83 6.99 -22.76
CA HIS A 148 7.05 8.40 -22.40
C HIS A 148 7.62 8.53 -20.99
N LYS A 149 7.02 7.80 -20.04
CA LYS A 149 7.51 7.77 -18.67
C LYS A 149 8.95 7.25 -18.57
N HIS A 150 9.28 6.24 -19.35
CA HIS A 150 10.64 5.69 -19.40
C HIS A 150 11.66 6.70 -19.94
N LEU A 151 11.32 7.45 -21.00
CA LEU A 151 12.19 8.50 -21.53
C LEU A 151 12.37 9.65 -20.52
N LEU A 152 11.29 10.08 -19.85
CA LEU A 152 11.34 11.06 -18.78
C LEU A 152 12.31 10.61 -17.68
N MET A 153 12.19 9.38 -17.22
CA MET A 153 13.05 8.81 -16.18
C MET A 153 14.53 8.78 -16.60
N ARG A 154 14.81 8.38 -17.84
CA ARG A 154 16.19 8.37 -18.37
C ARG A 154 16.79 9.78 -18.38
N HIS A 155 16.02 10.80 -18.80
CA HIS A 155 16.48 12.20 -18.81
C HIS A 155 16.75 12.70 -17.39
N MET A 156 15.83 12.50 -16.45
CA MET A 156 16.00 12.93 -15.06
C MET A 156 17.17 12.20 -14.38
N HIS A 157 17.36 10.91 -14.65
CA HIS A 157 18.47 10.12 -14.12
C HIS A 157 19.82 10.62 -14.67
N ALA A 158 19.92 10.90 -15.98
CA ALA A 158 21.12 11.46 -16.58
C ALA A 158 21.47 12.82 -15.97
N ALA A 159 20.46 13.67 -15.75
CA ALA A 159 20.65 14.97 -15.09
C ALA A 159 21.15 14.81 -13.64
N ALA A 160 20.61 13.85 -12.90
CA ALA A 160 21.04 13.54 -11.52
C ALA A 160 22.49 13.10 -11.45
N LEU A 161 22.95 12.30 -12.40
CA LEU A 161 24.34 11.81 -12.47
C LEU A 161 25.34 12.89 -12.87
N ALA A 162 24.92 13.87 -13.68
CA ALA A 162 25.80 14.91 -14.23
C ALA A 162 26.13 16.00 -13.21
N GLN A 163 25.36 16.14 -12.11
CA GLN A 163 25.48 17.28 -11.20
C GLN A 163 26.25 17.00 -9.92
N LYS A 164 27.13 17.96 -9.57
CA LYS A 164 27.75 18.09 -8.24
C LYS A 164 27.81 19.59 -7.88
N PRO A 165 27.23 20.08 -6.76
CA PRO A 165 26.49 19.31 -5.76
C PRO A 165 25.10 18.89 -6.23
N LEU A 166 24.54 17.82 -5.63
CA LEU A 166 23.22 17.28 -5.96
C LEU A 166 22.11 18.31 -5.65
N ALA A 167 21.12 18.39 -6.53
CA ALA A 167 19.90 19.16 -6.27
C ALA A 167 19.13 18.53 -5.09
N ARG A 168 18.66 19.39 -4.17
CA ARG A 168 17.95 18.97 -2.94
C ARG A 168 16.62 19.69 -2.74
N THR A 169 16.20 20.51 -3.68
CA THR A 169 14.92 21.23 -3.64
C THR A 169 14.25 21.14 -5.00
N TRP A 170 12.94 21.29 -5.04
CA TRP A 170 12.19 21.36 -6.31
C TRP A 170 12.71 22.45 -7.26
N GLN A 171 13.06 23.62 -6.71
CA GLN A 171 13.64 24.71 -7.51
C GLN A 171 15.01 24.34 -8.09
N ALA A 172 15.86 23.69 -7.30
CA ALA A 172 17.17 23.26 -7.77
C ALA A 172 17.05 22.19 -8.87
N TRP A 173 16.10 21.25 -8.73
CA TRP A 173 15.80 20.27 -9.75
C TRP A 173 15.27 20.91 -11.03
N LEU A 174 14.34 21.87 -10.90
CA LEU A 174 13.81 22.61 -12.05
C LEU A 174 14.91 23.34 -12.81
N ASN A 175 15.79 24.06 -12.10
CA ASN A 175 16.92 24.75 -12.69
C ASN A 175 17.91 23.79 -13.37
N LEU A 176 18.16 22.64 -12.75
CA LEU A 176 19.02 21.60 -13.30
C LEU A 176 18.48 21.11 -14.65
N ILE A 177 17.22 20.66 -14.68
CA ILE A 177 16.60 20.13 -15.90
C ILE A 177 16.50 21.23 -16.97
N ALA A 178 16.18 22.46 -16.58
CA ALA A 178 16.11 23.59 -17.53
C ALA A 178 17.47 23.92 -18.17
N SER A 179 18.58 23.69 -17.48
CA SER A 179 19.93 23.93 -18.00
C SER A 179 20.55 22.72 -18.72
N GLN A 180 20.00 21.52 -18.52
CA GLN A 180 20.54 20.27 -19.06
C GLN A 180 20.10 20.07 -20.51
N SER A 181 21.05 19.72 -21.39
CA SER A 181 20.71 19.24 -22.73
C SER A 181 20.20 17.80 -22.67
N VAL A 182 19.30 17.46 -23.57
CA VAL A 182 18.88 16.06 -23.76
C VAL A 182 19.97 15.33 -24.52
N ASP A 183 20.27 14.11 -24.10
CA ASP A 183 21.20 13.23 -24.82
C ASP A 183 20.69 12.97 -26.25
N VAL A 184 21.61 12.93 -27.24
CA VAL A 184 21.24 12.81 -28.65
C VAL A 184 20.44 11.55 -28.96
N ALA A 185 20.83 10.39 -28.36
CA ALA A 185 20.10 9.15 -28.59
C ALA A 185 18.69 9.23 -27.97
N LEU A 186 18.59 9.83 -26.78
CA LEU A 186 17.32 10.05 -26.12
C LEU A 186 16.43 11.04 -26.91
N GLN A 187 17.03 12.06 -27.50
CA GLN A 187 16.33 13.04 -28.33
C GLN A 187 15.68 12.37 -29.56
N ILE A 188 16.43 11.51 -30.26
CA ILE A 188 15.93 10.75 -31.44
C ILE A 188 14.74 9.87 -31.03
N GLU A 189 14.84 9.12 -29.92
CA GLU A 189 13.75 8.29 -29.41
C GLU A 189 12.53 9.13 -29.02
N ALA A 190 12.75 10.30 -28.41
CA ALA A 190 11.70 11.20 -27.98
C ALA A 190 10.95 11.83 -29.18
N GLU A 191 11.67 12.23 -30.22
CA GLU A 191 11.09 12.74 -31.47
C GLU A 191 10.23 11.69 -32.18
N ALA A 192 10.70 10.44 -32.21
CA ALA A 192 9.94 9.32 -32.77
C ALA A 192 8.61 9.06 -32.02
N LEU A 193 8.57 9.36 -30.74
CA LEU A 193 7.38 9.22 -29.88
C LEU A 193 6.61 10.54 -29.71
N GLN A 194 7.02 11.61 -30.38
CA GLN A 194 6.40 12.94 -30.33
C GLN A 194 6.30 13.51 -28.91
N ILE A 195 7.33 13.32 -28.09
CA ILE A 195 7.41 13.87 -26.73
C ILE A 195 8.62 14.81 -26.61
N ASP A 196 8.43 15.99 -26.04
CA ASP A 196 9.51 16.83 -25.51
C ASP A 196 9.79 16.42 -24.06
N VAL A 197 10.79 15.56 -23.88
CA VAL A 197 11.16 14.97 -22.58
C VAL A 197 11.63 16.04 -21.59
N ARG A 198 12.35 17.06 -22.08
CA ARG A 198 12.83 18.17 -21.25
C ARG A 198 11.67 19.03 -20.77
N GLN A 199 10.77 19.41 -21.67
CA GLN A 199 9.60 20.19 -21.30
C GLN A 199 8.69 19.40 -20.35
N ALA A 200 8.50 18.11 -20.60
CA ALA A 200 7.74 17.23 -19.72
C ALA A 200 8.31 17.16 -18.29
N ALA A 201 9.65 17.11 -18.15
CA ALA A 201 10.32 17.16 -16.85
C ALA A 201 10.18 18.54 -16.19
N ILE A 202 10.30 19.63 -16.95
CA ILE A 202 10.07 21.00 -16.46
C ILE A 202 8.63 21.15 -15.94
N ASP A 203 7.65 20.68 -16.67
CA ASP A 203 6.24 20.77 -16.29
C ASP A 203 5.94 19.94 -15.04
N LEU A 204 6.51 18.75 -14.91
CA LEU A 204 6.39 17.91 -13.72
C LEU A 204 6.95 18.63 -12.48
N LEU A 205 8.18 19.12 -12.58
CA LEU A 205 8.88 19.80 -11.48
C LEU A 205 8.25 21.16 -11.14
N GLY A 206 7.74 21.87 -12.14
CA GLY A 206 6.99 23.12 -11.95
C GLY A 206 5.70 22.90 -11.17
N ARG A 207 4.93 21.84 -11.49
CA ARG A 207 3.75 21.43 -10.72
C ARG A 207 4.13 21.10 -9.28
N ALA A 208 5.22 20.35 -9.08
CA ALA A 208 5.69 19.98 -7.75
C ALA A 208 6.08 21.21 -6.92
N LEU A 209 6.79 22.15 -7.50
CA LEU A 209 7.18 23.41 -6.86
C LEU A 209 5.96 24.25 -6.45
N ASN A 210 4.97 24.37 -7.34
CA ASN A 210 3.73 25.08 -7.05
C ASN A 210 2.94 24.42 -5.91
N THR A 211 2.86 23.08 -5.90
CA THR A 211 2.24 22.32 -4.82
C THR A 211 2.96 22.56 -3.49
N GLN A 212 4.31 22.53 -3.49
CA GLN A 212 5.08 22.80 -2.27
C GLN A 212 4.79 24.21 -1.72
N ALA A 213 4.72 25.20 -2.60
CA ALA A 213 4.42 26.58 -2.18
C ALA A 213 3.02 26.67 -1.54
N ALA A 214 2.02 25.97 -2.09
CA ALA A 214 0.68 25.91 -1.54
C ALA A 214 0.64 25.21 -0.18
N TRP A 215 1.42 24.15 0.00
CA TRP A 215 1.40 23.28 1.19
C TRP A 215 2.27 23.75 2.36
N ARG A 216 2.91 24.88 2.26
CA ARG A 216 3.60 25.54 3.38
C ARG A 216 2.66 26.10 4.45
N ARG A 217 1.36 26.05 4.20
CA ARG A 217 0.31 26.51 5.12
C ARG A 217 -0.23 25.33 5.92
N THR A 218 -0.91 25.65 7.02
CA THR A 218 -1.73 24.69 7.74
C THR A 218 -3.12 24.60 7.13
N PHE A 219 -3.72 23.42 7.19
CA PHE A 219 -5.06 23.14 6.69
C PHE A 219 -5.80 22.25 7.69
N ASN A 220 -7.11 22.32 7.71
CA ASN A 220 -7.87 21.32 8.44
C ASN A 220 -7.89 19.97 7.67
N LEU A 221 -8.39 18.91 8.32
CA LEU A 221 -8.38 17.57 7.76
C LEU A 221 -9.12 17.47 6.41
N ALA A 222 -10.26 18.15 6.30
CA ALA A 222 -11.07 18.16 5.07
C ALA A 222 -10.34 18.88 3.92
N GLN A 223 -9.66 19.98 4.22
CA GLN A 223 -8.85 20.71 3.25
C GLN A 223 -7.63 19.89 2.82
N TRP A 224 -6.95 19.21 3.75
CA TRP A 224 -5.88 18.29 3.41
C TRP A 224 -6.35 17.17 2.48
N ALA A 225 -7.49 16.54 2.78
CA ALA A 225 -8.04 15.50 1.92
C ALA A 225 -8.34 16.01 0.50
N ALA A 226 -8.86 17.25 0.38
CA ALA A 226 -9.08 17.89 -0.91
C ALA A 226 -7.75 18.17 -1.65
N ASN A 227 -6.75 18.71 -0.93
CA ASN A 227 -5.43 18.98 -1.48
C ASN A 227 -4.74 17.69 -1.96
N ILE A 228 -4.84 16.59 -1.21
CA ILE A 228 -4.28 15.29 -1.62
C ILE A 228 -4.99 14.73 -2.85
N HIS A 229 -6.31 14.89 -2.92
CA HIS A 229 -7.06 14.47 -4.10
C HIS A 229 -6.61 15.26 -5.35
N GLN A 230 -6.50 16.58 -5.25
CA GLN A 230 -6.01 17.44 -6.35
C GLN A 230 -4.55 17.09 -6.73
N TRP A 231 -3.69 16.84 -5.74
CA TRP A 231 -2.33 16.39 -5.96
C TRP A 231 -2.28 15.06 -6.71
N ALA A 232 -3.11 14.10 -6.30
CA ALA A 232 -3.20 12.80 -6.97
C ALA A 232 -3.63 12.94 -8.43
N GLU A 233 -4.55 13.85 -8.72
CA GLU A 233 -4.99 14.16 -10.09
C GLU A 233 -3.84 14.77 -10.90
N GLN A 234 -3.13 15.78 -10.36
CA GLN A 234 -2.02 16.47 -11.03
C GLN A 234 -0.85 15.54 -11.40
N PHE A 235 -0.63 14.48 -10.62
CA PHE A 235 0.47 13.53 -10.83
C PHE A 235 0.01 12.16 -11.36
N GLY A 236 -1.22 12.07 -11.88
CA GLY A 236 -1.74 10.87 -12.53
C GLY A 236 -1.95 9.67 -11.59
N LEU A 237 -2.02 9.91 -10.28
CA LEU A 237 -2.26 8.87 -9.27
C LEU A 237 -3.73 8.50 -9.15
N LEU A 238 -4.62 9.46 -9.40
CA LEU A 238 -6.05 9.31 -9.12
C LEU A 238 -6.67 8.15 -9.90
N ASN A 239 -6.41 8.07 -11.20
CA ASN A 239 -6.89 6.99 -12.06
C ASN A 239 -6.34 5.62 -11.61
N ALA A 240 -5.05 5.56 -11.26
CA ALA A 240 -4.44 4.34 -10.75
C ALA A 240 -5.10 3.88 -9.44
N TRP A 241 -5.38 4.81 -8.51
CA TRP A 241 -6.08 4.49 -7.25
C TRP A 241 -7.53 4.06 -7.47
N GLN A 242 -8.24 4.64 -8.44
CA GLN A 242 -9.60 4.25 -8.78
C GLN A 242 -9.69 2.81 -9.32
N ASN A 243 -8.64 2.35 -9.99
CA ASN A 243 -8.57 1.02 -10.60
C ASN A 243 -7.85 -0.03 -9.72
N ASP A 244 -7.40 0.35 -8.52
CA ASP A 244 -6.74 -0.53 -7.55
C ASP A 244 -7.60 -0.71 -6.29
N PRO A 245 -7.83 -1.94 -5.82
CA PRO A 245 -8.68 -2.17 -4.64
C PRO A 245 -8.21 -1.41 -3.39
N ALA A 246 -6.89 -1.37 -3.12
CA ALA A 246 -6.33 -0.63 -1.99
C ALA A 246 -6.40 0.89 -2.23
N GLY A 247 -6.22 1.32 -3.48
CA GLY A 247 -6.43 2.70 -3.91
C GLY A 247 -7.85 3.19 -3.65
N GLN A 248 -8.87 2.35 -3.94
CA GLN A 248 -10.26 2.65 -3.64
C GLN A 248 -10.52 2.77 -2.13
N VAL A 249 -9.85 1.96 -1.30
CA VAL A 249 -9.93 2.10 0.16
C VAL A 249 -9.37 3.45 0.60
N TRP A 250 -8.19 3.81 0.06
CA TRP A 250 -7.57 5.11 0.31
C TRP A 250 -8.47 6.29 -0.10
N LEU A 251 -9.06 6.22 -1.29
CA LEU A 251 -10.00 7.25 -1.75
C LEU A 251 -11.24 7.38 -0.84
N ARG A 252 -11.81 6.27 -0.36
CA ARG A 252 -12.90 6.31 0.62
C ARG A 252 -12.49 6.95 1.94
N LEU A 253 -11.24 6.74 2.37
CA LEU A 253 -10.70 7.40 3.56
C LEU A 253 -10.60 8.92 3.37
N LEU A 254 -10.09 9.38 2.22
CA LEU A 254 -10.07 10.80 1.87
C LEU A 254 -11.48 11.41 1.82
N GLU A 255 -12.45 10.70 1.23
CA GLU A 255 -13.85 11.13 1.23
C GLU A 255 -14.45 11.23 2.64
N LYS A 256 -14.18 10.25 3.50
CA LYS A 256 -14.56 10.30 4.92
C LYS A 256 -14.04 11.56 5.61
N TRP A 257 -12.78 11.93 5.34
CA TRP A 257 -12.18 13.13 5.93
C TRP A 257 -12.72 14.44 5.33
N ARG A 258 -13.06 14.45 4.04
CA ARG A 258 -13.74 15.60 3.41
C ARG A 258 -15.11 15.87 4.01
N GLY A 259 -15.83 14.81 4.38
CA GLY A 259 -17.13 14.89 5.05
C GLY A 259 -17.08 15.03 6.56
N ALA A 260 -15.88 15.13 7.18
CA ALA A 260 -15.75 15.21 8.62
C ALA A 260 -16.42 16.48 9.18
N SER A 261 -17.37 16.27 10.07
CA SER A 261 -18.09 17.33 10.77
C SER A 261 -17.23 17.98 11.87
N GLU A 262 -17.65 19.16 12.36
CA GLU A 262 -17.06 19.75 13.56
C GLU A 262 -17.00 18.73 14.73
N PRO A 263 -15.90 18.66 15.51
CA PRO A 263 -14.84 19.66 15.70
C PRO A 263 -13.55 19.47 14.86
N ALA A 264 -13.40 18.39 14.11
CA ALA A 264 -12.19 18.09 13.33
C ALA A 264 -11.87 19.17 12.29
N SER A 265 -12.89 19.90 11.81
CA SER A 265 -12.72 21.01 10.86
C SER A 265 -12.02 22.25 11.46
N LYS A 266 -11.90 22.35 12.79
CA LYS A 266 -11.28 23.50 13.47
C LYS A 266 -9.78 23.32 13.71
N VAL A 267 -9.29 22.08 13.70
CA VAL A 267 -7.89 21.79 13.98
C VAL A 267 -7.07 22.02 12.72
N GLN A 268 -6.09 22.91 12.82
CA GLN A 268 -5.15 23.21 11.74
C GLN A 268 -3.93 22.29 11.86
N LEU A 269 -3.62 21.59 10.78
CA LEU A 269 -2.55 20.60 10.69
C LEU A 269 -1.51 21.07 9.66
N ASP A 270 -0.25 20.91 9.98
CA ASP A 270 0.80 20.94 8.97
C ASP A 270 0.89 19.60 8.23
N LEU A 271 1.66 19.55 7.14
CA LEU A 271 1.81 18.33 6.34
C LEU A 271 2.32 17.15 7.18
N SER A 272 3.25 17.40 8.11
CA SER A 272 3.85 16.33 8.92
C SER A 272 2.84 15.69 9.87
N THR A 273 2.01 16.51 10.49
CA THR A 273 0.95 16.04 11.37
C THR A 273 -0.15 15.33 10.59
N PHE A 274 -0.53 15.86 9.42
CA PHE A 274 -1.46 15.18 8.52
C PHE A 274 -0.94 13.78 8.12
N MET A 275 0.33 13.66 7.71
CA MET A 275 0.91 12.38 7.33
C MET A 275 0.90 11.36 8.48
N ARG A 276 1.20 11.78 9.72
CA ARG A 276 1.11 10.87 10.88
C ARG A 276 -0.30 10.35 11.11
N ILE A 277 -1.32 11.21 10.94
CA ILE A 277 -2.72 10.80 11.04
C ILE A 277 -3.05 9.82 9.92
N ALA A 278 -2.67 10.14 8.69
CA ALA A 278 -2.89 9.29 7.53
C ALA A 278 -2.23 7.91 7.67
N ASP A 279 -0.98 7.88 8.14
CA ASP A 279 -0.25 6.62 8.40
C ASP A 279 -0.96 5.78 9.46
N SER A 280 -1.37 6.38 10.59
CA SER A 280 -2.08 5.67 11.65
C SER A 280 -3.41 5.06 11.18
N GLU A 281 -4.19 5.80 10.39
CA GLU A 281 -5.46 5.30 9.83
C GLU A 281 -5.23 4.18 8.79
N VAL A 282 -4.20 4.32 7.96
CA VAL A 282 -3.84 3.33 6.95
C VAL A 282 -3.32 2.03 7.58
N GLU A 283 -2.60 2.12 8.70
CA GLU A 283 -2.15 0.96 9.49
C GLU A 283 -3.31 0.25 10.21
N ALA A 284 -4.33 1.01 10.60
CA ALA A 284 -5.54 0.46 11.23
C ALA A 284 -6.53 -0.13 10.21
N THR A 285 -6.36 0.17 8.92
CA THR A 285 -7.29 -0.26 7.87
C THR A 285 -6.82 -1.55 7.21
N THR A 286 -7.68 -2.56 7.26
CA THR A 286 -7.50 -3.88 6.63
C THR A 286 -8.42 -4.06 5.43
#